data_8c9a8ac3f1a8298167e357c7d0aee450
#
_entry.id   8c9a8ac3f1a8298167e357c7d0aee450
#
_cell.length_a   1.000
_cell.length_b   1.000
_cell.length_c   1.000
_cell.angle_alpha   90.00
_cell.angle_beta   90.00
_cell.angle_gamma   90.00
#
_symmetry.space_group_name_H-M   'P 1'
#
loop_
_entity.id
_entity.type
_entity.pdbx_description
1 polymer ?
#
loop_
_entity_poly.entity_id
_entity_poly.type
_entity_poly.pdbx_seq_one_letter_code
_entity_poly.pdbx_strand_id
1 'polypeptide(L)'
;MRATLLVSLAAVAFPLSAQTPSPPVAKAKPTLELAGLVLVNGFFTNARVNNSDVPQFVDSLPPASAVGGTIRQTRVGLFVTDPDVLHGTFSGELDVDFYGGQQPSNGGRTFPLLRLRRAVGIVSWAHAQVLVGQESPLVAERSPRSLASVGTPDFATAGNLWLWLPQFRATLEQGYTLRLAEQVAVLAPTAGTPQGTFNTQPDSAERSRRPYLQGRVRLGWGPTDDPSEVAISGHLGWLAAGDSLFQSKALTADARVKLGIVELLAEGFTGQALAGLGGGGIGQNLGPTGVEVRTKGGWGQLNVRPRREVMFGGGCGIDDPDDGDLSDALGNPRGRLKNFVCEGHVDVRPSGPLVLGVEFRRLETTYPSGKFTANHFNLAAGYRF
;
A
#
# COMPACT_ATOMS: atom_id res chain seq x y z
N MET A 1 17.66 -14.55 -35.30
CA MET A 1 17.99 -13.13 -35.57
C MET A 1 18.10 -12.43 -34.23
N ARG A 2 19.30 -11.99 -33.84
CA ARG A 2 19.52 -11.26 -32.57
C ARG A 2 19.37 -9.77 -32.87
N ALA A 3 18.38 -9.11 -32.28
CA ALA A 3 18.24 -7.65 -32.34
C ALA A 3 18.93 -7.04 -31.11
N THR A 4 20.03 -6.34 -31.36
CA THR A 4 20.77 -5.58 -30.37
C THR A 4 20.16 -4.18 -30.31
N LEU A 5 19.53 -3.85 -29.18
CA LEU A 5 19.01 -2.50 -28.92
C LEU A 5 20.16 -1.64 -28.36
N LEU A 6 20.67 -0.73 -29.18
CA LEU A 6 21.63 0.31 -28.77
C LEU A 6 20.84 1.49 -28.22
N VAL A 7 20.96 1.76 -26.90
CA VAL A 7 20.48 2.98 -26.27
C VAL A 7 21.60 4.01 -26.36
N SER A 8 21.38 5.04 -27.18
CA SER A 8 22.30 6.19 -27.33
C SER A 8 22.02 7.22 -26.25
N LEU A 9 22.94 7.39 -25.28
CA LEU A 9 22.96 8.52 -24.36
C LEU A 9 23.50 9.75 -25.13
N ALA A 10 22.66 10.75 -25.38
CA ALA A 10 23.08 12.04 -25.89
C ALA A 10 23.57 12.91 -24.71
N ALA A 11 24.85 13.21 -24.66
CA ALA A 11 25.43 14.17 -23.74
C ALA A 11 25.16 15.59 -24.23
N VAL A 12 24.35 16.35 -23.49
CA VAL A 12 24.12 17.78 -23.73
C VAL A 12 25.20 18.58 -22.99
N ALA A 13 26.11 19.23 -23.73
CA ALA A 13 27.09 20.13 -23.17
C ALA A 13 26.49 21.53 -23.00
N PHE A 14 26.48 22.06 -21.78
CA PHE A 14 26.11 23.43 -21.47
C PHE A 14 27.37 24.33 -21.42
N PRO A 15 27.32 25.61 -21.89
CA PRO A 15 28.46 26.52 -21.80
C PRO A 15 28.65 27.00 -20.35
N LEU A 16 29.88 26.88 -19.86
CA LEU A 16 30.31 27.47 -18.60
C LEU A 16 30.41 29.00 -18.74
N SER A 17 29.48 29.71 -18.11
CA SER A 17 29.67 31.16 -17.83
C SER A 17 30.39 31.31 -16.50
N ALA A 18 31.54 31.99 -16.52
CA ALA A 18 32.32 32.31 -15.32
C ALA A 18 31.54 33.31 -14.46
N GLN A 19 31.03 32.86 -13.32
CA GLN A 19 30.47 33.74 -12.29
C GLN A 19 31.49 33.98 -11.19
N THR A 20 31.58 35.25 -10.75
CA THR A 20 32.33 35.67 -9.57
C THR A 20 31.91 34.89 -8.32
N PRO A 21 32.84 34.43 -7.47
CA PRO A 21 32.49 33.64 -6.29
C PRO A 21 31.70 34.50 -5.31
N SER A 22 30.44 34.14 -5.13
CA SER A 22 29.62 34.60 -4.00
C SER A 22 30.22 34.09 -2.68
N PRO A 23 30.11 34.84 -1.56
CA PRO A 23 30.59 34.36 -0.26
C PRO A 23 29.97 33.01 0.06
N PRO A 24 30.69 32.09 0.74
CA PRO A 24 30.20 30.77 1.02
C PRO A 24 28.92 30.87 1.85
N VAL A 25 27.80 30.53 1.24
CA VAL A 25 26.55 30.32 1.96
C VAL A 25 26.78 29.13 2.89
N ALA A 26 26.53 29.31 4.19
CA ALA A 26 26.68 28.23 5.16
C ALA A 26 25.82 27.05 4.68
N LYS A 27 26.45 25.90 4.40
CA LYS A 27 25.73 24.70 3.98
C LYS A 27 24.72 24.33 5.05
N ALA A 28 23.48 24.22 4.68
CA ALA A 28 22.45 23.73 5.58
C ALA A 28 22.84 22.30 6.04
N LYS A 29 22.72 22.04 7.34
CA LYS A 29 23.11 20.74 7.92
C LYS A 29 22.02 19.72 7.71
N PRO A 30 22.37 18.43 7.57
CA PRO A 30 21.39 17.35 7.62
C PRO A 30 20.59 17.40 8.91
N THR A 31 19.29 17.13 8.81
CA THR A 31 18.39 17.00 9.95
C THR A 31 17.99 15.54 10.13
N LEU A 32 17.80 15.15 11.39
CA LEU A 32 17.30 13.84 11.77
C LEU A 32 16.07 14.04 12.67
N GLU A 33 14.95 13.43 12.32
CA GLU A 33 13.70 13.53 13.05
C GLU A 33 13.20 12.13 13.40
N LEU A 34 12.82 11.95 14.66
CA LEU A 34 12.13 10.77 15.15
C LEU A 34 10.65 11.12 15.31
N ALA A 35 9.77 10.34 14.70
CA ALA A 35 8.32 10.50 14.84
C ALA A 35 7.66 9.13 14.99
N GLY A 36 6.47 9.10 15.58
CA GLY A 36 5.80 7.84 15.75
C GLY A 36 4.39 7.96 16.31
N LEU A 37 3.80 6.78 16.49
CA LEU A 37 2.47 6.59 17.06
C LEU A 37 2.50 5.35 17.95
N VAL A 38 2.47 5.52 19.27
CA VAL A 38 2.13 4.41 20.18
C VAL A 38 0.63 4.23 20.09
N LEU A 39 0.16 3.03 19.73
CA LEU A 39 -1.25 2.77 19.48
C LEU A 39 -1.70 1.47 20.14
N VAL A 40 -2.79 1.57 20.90
CA VAL A 40 -3.50 0.43 21.48
C VAL A 40 -4.85 0.33 20.80
N ASN A 41 -5.20 -0.85 20.30
CA ASN A 41 -6.51 -1.14 19.73
C ASN A 41 -7.19 -2.23 20.57
N GLY A 42 -8.44 -1.98 20.99
CA GLY A 42 -9.37 -2.99 21.46
C GLY A 42 -10.38 -3.32 20.38
N PHE A 43 -10.72 -4.59 20.19
CA PHE A 43 -11.63 -4.98 19.12
C PHE A 43 -12.60 -6.09 19.52
N PHE A 44 -13.72 -6.12 18.80
CA PHE A 44 -14.70 -7.20 18.82
C PHE A 44 -15.07 -7.60 17.39
N THR A 45 -15.16 -8.89 17.11
CA THR A 45 -15.75 -9.41 15.88
C THR A 45 -16.74 -10.52 16.19
N ASN A 46 -17.87 -10.57 15.46
CA ASN A 46 -18.94 -11.54 15.68
C ASN A 46 -18.83 -12.80 14.81
N ALA A 47 -17.79 -12.91 13.98
CA ALA A 47 -17.58 -14.04 13.09
C ALA A 47 -16.09 -14.40 12.98
N ARG A 48 -15.80 -15.58 12.41
CA ARG A 48 -14.44 -15.98 12.09
C ARG A 48 -13.92 -15.19 10.89
N VAL A 49 -12.77 -14.58 11.04
CA VAL A 49 -12.11 -13.73 10.03
C VAL A 49 -10.63 -14.11 9.92
N ASN A 50 -9.99 -13.77 8.81
CA ASN A 50 -8.58 -14.08 8.58
C ASN A 50 -7.62 -13.36 9.54
N ASN A 51 -8.01 -12.20 10.05
CA ASN A 51 -7.22 -11.39 10.97
C ASN A 51 -8.15 -10.67 11.95
N SER A 52 -8.07 -11.00 13.24
CA SER A 52 -9.08 -10.57 14.21
C SER A 52 -9.00 -9.11 14.61
N ASP A 53 -7.84 -8.45 14.53
CA ASP A 53 -7.68 -7.03 14.90
C ASP A 53 -7.85 -6.07 13.72
N VAL A 54 -7.58 -6.52 12.47
CA VAL A 54 -7.88 -5.80 11.24
C VAL A 54 -8.39 -6.82 10.20
N PRO A 55 -9.66 -7.21 10.28
CA PRO A 55 -10.20 -8.23 9.38
C PRO A 55 -10.28 -7.73 7.94
N GLN A 56 -9.87 -8.61 7.02
CA GLN A 56 -9.84 -8.33 5.59
C GLN A 56 -10.93 -9.10 4.84
N PHE A 57 -11.20 -10.35 5.26
CA PHE A 57 -12.28 -11.17 4.73
C PHE A 57 -12.82 -12.13 5.80
N VAL A 58 -14.05 -12.61 5.59
CA VAL A 58 -14.72 -13.58 6.47
C VAL A 58 -14.31 -14.98 6.03
N ASP A 59 -14.01 -15.84 7.00
CA ASP A 59 -13.74 -17.27 6.77
C ASP A 59 -15.05 -18.03 6.52
N SER A 60 -15.01 -19.04 5.64
CA SER A 60 -16.16 -19.95 5.37
C SER A 60 -16.37 -21.03 6.44
N LEU A 61 -15.53 -21.07 7.47
CA LEU A 61 -15.70 -21.97 8.61
C LEU A 61 -16.81 -21.49 9.56
N PRO A 62 -17.31 -22.36 10.47
CA PRO A 62 -18.33 -21.99 11.44
C PRO A 62 -18.00 -20.69 12.18
N PRO A 63 -18.97 -19.81 12.42
CA PRO A 63 -18.73 -18.51 13.07
C PRO A 63 -18.11 -18.68 14.46
N ALA A 64 -17.18 -17.78 14.78
CA ALA A 64 -16.60 -17.68 16.11
C ALA A 64 -16.37 -16.21 16.42
N SER A 65 -17.06 -15.71 17.45
CA SER A 65 -16.83 -14.34 17.93
C SER A 65 -15.52 -14.25 18.70
N ALA A 66 -14.90 -13.07 18.65
CA ALA A 66 -13.66 -12.80 19.38
C ALA A 66 -13.66 -11.38 19.93
N VAL A 67 -13.10 -11.24 21.14
CA VAL A 67 -12.70 -9.95 21.74
C VAL A 67 -11.20 -10.00 21.93
N GLY A 68 -10.53 -8.90 21.70
CA GLY A 68 -9.09 -8.82 21.92
C GLY A 68 -8.57 -7.40 21.96
N GLY A 69 -7.26 -7.31 22.22
CA GLY A 69 -6.52 -6.07 22.17
C GLY A 69 -5.15 -6.28 21.56
N THR A 70 -4.57 -5.22 21.00
CA THR A 70 -3.28 -5.26 20.35
C THR A 70 -2.55 -3.93 20.42
N ILE A 71 -1.23 -3.97 20.45
CA ILE A 71 -0.35 -2.80 20.31
C ILE A 71 0.46 -2.86 19.00
N ARG A 72 0.27 -3.89 18.18
CA ARG A 72 1.13 -4.16 17.02
C ARG A 72 0.97 -3.16 15.89
N GLN A 73 -0.02 -2.28 15.93
CA GLN A 73 -0.20 -1.16 15.03
C GLN A 73 0.59 0.09 15.44
N THR A 74 1.34 0.03 16.55
CA THR A 74 2.33 1.06 16.94
C THR A 74 3.36 1.22 15.82
N ARG A 75 3.67 2.48 15.46
CA ARG A 75 4.64 2.84 14.41
C ARG A 75 5.75 3.70 14.96
N VAL A 76 6.96 3.50 14.42
CA VAL A 76 8.12 4.34 14.68
C VAL A 76 8.77 4.65 13.35
N GLY A 77 9.01 5.93 13.08
CA GLY A 77 9.63 6.44 11.88
C GLY A 77 10.86 7.28 12.18
N LEU A 78 11.89 7.12 11.37
CA LEU A 78 13.09 7.93 11.39
C LEU A 78 13.20 8.64 10.04
N PHE A 79 13.34 9.96 10.06
CA PHE A 79 13.37 10.80 8.86
C PHE A 79 14.68 11.56 8.81
N VAL A 80 15.30 11.59 7.64
CA VAL A 80 16.54 12.33 7.37
C VAL A 80 16.28 13.28 6.22
N THR A 81 16.75 14.53 6.34
CA THR A 81 16.76 15.48 5.22
C THR A 81 18.15 16.08 5.11
N ASP A 82 18.76 16.00 3.92
CA ASP A 82 20.02 16.66 3.59
C ASP A 82 19.80 17.53 2.33
N PRO A 83 19.93 18.86 2.43
CA PRO A 83 19.59 19.75 1.32
C PRO A 83 20.66 19.82 0.21
N ASP A 84 21.80 19.16 0.33
CA ASP A 84 22.90 19.24 -0.64
C ASP A 84 23.50 17.87 -0.97
N VAL A 85 22.69 17.01 -1.59
CA VAL A 85 23.14 15.70 -2.12
C VAL A 85 22.96 15.68 -3.63
N LEU A 86 24.03 15.50 -4.38
CA LEU A 86 24.02 15.49 -5.86
C LEU A 86 23.37 16.76 -6.46
N HIS A 87 23.55 17.92 -5.83
CA HIS A 87 22.92 19.21 -6.18
C HIS A 87 21.37 19.19 -6.06
N GLY A 88 20.83 18.29 -5.28
CA GLY A 88 19.42 18.16 -4.94
C GLY A 88 19.23 18.00 -3.44
N THR A 89 17.99 17.81 -3.02
CA THR A 89 17.62 17.50 -1.64
C THR A 89 17.46 16.00 -1.47
N PHE A 90 18.19 15.41 -0.55
CA PHE A 90 17.97 14.03 -0.11
C PHE A 90 16.92 13.99 1.00
N SER A 91 16.00 13.04 0.92
CA SER A 91 15.08 12.65 1.98
C SER A 91 15.18 11.15 2.19
N GLY A 92 15.37 10.73 3.45
CA GLY A 92 15.40 9.32 3.84
C GLY A 92 14.28 9.04 4.84
N GLU A 93 13.66 7.86 4.74
CA GLU A 93 12.66 7.39 5.71
C GLU A 93 12.90 5.93 6.05
N LEU A 94 12.86 5.62 7.34
CA LEU A 94 12.76 4.28 7.87
C LEU A 94 11.49 4.21 8.73
N ASP A 95 10.49 3.42 8.34
CA ASP A 95 9.22 3.27 9.03
C ASP A 95 8.97 1.79 9.36
N VAL A 96 8.69 1.52 10.64
CA VAL A 96 8.46 0.18 11.16
C VAL A 96 7.18 0.13 11.99
N ASP A 97 6.56 -1.06 12.03
CA ASP A 97 5.50 -1.41 12.97
C ASP A 97 5.75 -2.80 13.58
N PHE A 98 4.83 -3.29 14.39
CA PHE A 98 4.92 -4.61 15.02
C PHE A 98 3.95 -5.62 14.39
N TYR A 99 3.64 -5.45 13.12
CA TYR A 99 2.72 -6.30 12.35
C TYR A 99 3.43 -7.42 11.57
N GLY A 100 4.70 -7.70 11.87
CA GLY A 100 5.54 -8.71 11.20
C GLY A 100 5.18 -10.16 11.49
N GLY A 101 4.18 -10.41 12.33
CA GLY A 101 3.75 -11.74 12.72
C GLY A 101 3.80 -11.95 14.23
N GLN A 102 3.77 -13.20 14.63
CA GLN A 102 3.88 -13.62 16.02
C GLN A 102 5.03 -14.61 16.19
N GLN A 103 5.61 -14.67 17.38
CA GLN A 103 6.53 -15.75 17.74
C GLN A 103 5.81 -17.11 17.58
N PRO A 104 6.50 -18.17 17.18
CA PRO A 104 5.88 -19.49 16.95
C PRO A 104 5.35 -20.16 18.24
N SER A 105 5.60 -19.61 19.41
CA SER A 105 5.04 -20.05 20.68
C SER A 105 3.65 -19.48 20.89
N ASN A 106 2.85 -20.08 21.73
CA ASN A 106 1.44 -19.85 21.98
C ASN A 106 1.06 -18.46 22.55
N GLY A 107 1.88 -17.43 22.34
CA GLY A 107 1.73 -16.09 22.90
C GLY A 107 0.60 -15.24 22.30
N GLY A 108 -0.15 -15.74 21.33
CA GLY A 108 -1.21 -14.98 20.68
C GLY A 108 -0.66 -13.67 20.09
N ARG A 109 -1.22 -12.50 20.51
CA ARG A 109 -0.73 -11.16 20.10
C ARG A 109 0.23 -10.53 21.09
N THR A 110 0.72 -11.30 22.08
CA THR A 110 1.53 -10.79 23.20
C THR A 110 2.97 -10.52 22.77
N PHE A 111 3.49 -11.24 21.79
CA PHE A 111 4.88 -11.11 21.32
C PHE A 111 4.95 -10.76 19.83
N PRO A 112 4.50 -9.54 19.43
CA PRO A 112 4.50 -9.13 18.04
C PRO A 112 5.93 -8.94 17.52
N LEU A 113 6.13 -9.30 16.22
CA LEU A 113 7.40 -9.11 15.54
C LEU A 113 7.44 -7.77 14.80
N LEU A 114 8.61 -7.17 14.78
CA LEU A 114 8.89 -5.95 14.04
C LEU A 114 8.71 -6.22 12.53
N ARG A 115 8.06 -5.28 11.82
CA ARG A 115 7.94 -5.29 10.36
C ARG A 115 8.49 -3.99 9.78
N LEU A 116 9.41 -4.12 8.82
CA LEU A 116 9.82 -3.00 8.00
C LEU A 116 8.70 -2.68 7.01
N ARG A 117 8.15 -1.47 7.06
CA ARG A 117 7.14 -0.96 6.15
C ARG A 117 7.81 -0.23 4.99
N ARG A 118 8.50 0.84 5.30
CA ARG A 118 9.20 1.68 4.34
C ARG A 118 10.65 1.84 4.77
N ALA A 119 11.55 1.77 3.82
CA ALA A 119 12.95 2.09 3.98
C ALA A 119 13.41 2.67 2.64
N VAL A 120 13.44 4.00 2.53
CA VAL A 120 13.56 4.66 1.25
C VAL A 120 14.50 5.85 1.34
N GLY A 121 15.33 6.02 0.30
CA GLY A 121 16.11 7.22 0.03
C GLY A 121 15.62 7.87 -1.26
N ILE A 122 15.42 9.17 -1.21
CA ILE A 122 14.88 9.97 -2.32
C ILE A 122 15.84 11.16 -2.54
N VAL A 123 16.26 11.37 -3.79
CA VAL A 123 16.92 12.62 -4.20
C VAL A 123 15.98 13.37 -5.13
N SER A 124 15.69 14.62 -4.78
CA SER A 124 14.75 15.48 -5.50
C SER A 124 15.50 16.71 -6.05
N TRP A 125 15.24 16.99 -7.32
CA TRP A 125 15.62 18.22 -8.03
C TRP A 125 14.36 19.01 -8.42
N ALA A 126 14.53 20.14 -9.08
CA ALA A 126 13.40 21.02 -9.43
C ALA A 126 12.27 20.30 -10.24
N HIS A 127 12.62 19.37 -11.13
CA HIS A 127 11.68 18.69 -12.04
C HIS A 127 11.87 17.18 -12.10
N ALA A 128 12.75 16.63 -11.29
CA ALA A 128 13.08 15.22 -11.30
C ALA A 128 13.26 14.68 -9.88
N GLN A 129 12.94 13.40 -9.71
CA GLN A 129 13.16 12.70 -8.45
C GLN A 129 13.59 11.26 -8.75
N VAL A 130 14.52 10.76 -7.96
CA VAL A 130 14.91 9.35 -7.94
C VAL A 130 14.68 8.80 -6.54
N LEU A 131 14.04 7.66 -6.47
CA LEU A 131 13.75 6.92 -5.24
C LEU A 131 14.38 5.53 -5.33
N VAL A 132 15.02 5.12 -4.25
CA VAL A 132 15.55 3.76 -4.06
C VAL A 132 15.15 3.25 -2.69
N GLY A 133 14.61 2.05 -2.62
CA GLY A 133 14.23 1.40 -1.36
C GLY A 133 12.84 0.78 -1.39
N GLN A 134 12.31 0.45 -0.23
CA GLN A 134 10.99 -0.17 -0.08
C GLN A 134 9.91 0.90 0.11
N GLU A 135 8.96 0.94 -0.82
CA GLU A 135 7.88 1.93 -0.88
C GLU A 135 6.62 1.33 -1.53
N SER A 136 5.48 2.02 -1.42
CA SER A 136 4.26 1.67 -2.14
C SER A 136 4.52 1.56 -3.64
N PRO A 137 3.95 0.56 -4.34
CA PRO A 137 4.03 0.46 -5.79
C PRO A 137 3.30 1.62 -6.47
N LEU A 138 3.67 1.97 -7.69
CA LEU A 138 3.01 3.05 -8.46
C LEU A 138 1.52 2.79 -8.72
N VAL A 139 1.11 1.54 -8.71
CA VAL A 139 -0.29 1.10 -8.90
C VAL A 139 -1.12 1.09 -7.61
N ALA A 140 -0.51 1.45 -6.45
CA ALA A 140 -1.11 1.39 -5.11
C ALA A 140 -0.61 2.54 -4.24
N GLU A 141 -0.69 3.76 -4.74
CA GLU A 141 -0.19 4.97 -4.07
C GLU A 141 -1.15 5.50 -2.99
N ARG A 142 -2.40 5.04 -2.98
CA ARG A 142 -3.41 5.52 -2.03
C ARG A 142 -3.55 4.58 -0.86
N SER A 143 -3.83 5.15 0.29
CA SER A 143 -4.16 4.39 1.49
C SER A 143 -5.35 5.05 2.19
N PRO A 144 -6.36 4.29 2.57
CA PRO A 144 -7.47 4.78 3.38
C PRO A 144 -6.96 5.24 4.75
N ARG A 145 -7.76 6.06 5.42
CA ARG A 145 -7.42 6.64 6.72
C ARG A 145 -8.29 6.04 7.81
N SER A 146 -7.68 5.45 8.82
CA SER A 146 -8.33 5.05 10.08
C SER A 146 -7.26 4.74 11.13
N LEU A 147 -7.54 5.00 12.40
CA LEU A 147 -6.70 4.56 13.53
C LEU A 147 -6.90 3.07 13.85
N ALA A 148 -7.93 2.44 13.30
CA ALA A 148 -8.17 1.01 13.47
C ALA A 148 -7.34 0.13 12.52
N SER A 149 -6.80 0.70 11.43
CA SER A 149 -6.16 -0.01 10.33
C SER A 149 -4.79 0.56 9.93
N VAL A 150 -4.01 1.01 10.91
CA VAL A 150 -2.66 1.53 10.69
C VAL A 150 -1.69 0.45 10.23
N GLY A 151 -1.82 -0.77 10.73
CA GLY A 151 -0.94 -1.90 10.42
C GLY A 151 -1.23 -2.55 9.06
N THR A 152 -2.50 -2.75 8.75
CA THR A 152 -2.99 -3.22 7.45
C THR A 152 -4.09 -2.26 7.04
N PRO A 153 -4.00 -1.61 5.87
CA PRO A 153 -4.97 -0.60 5.49
C PRO A 153 -6.36 -1.19 5.27
N ASP A 154 -7.38 -0.35 5.43
CA ASP A 154 -8.74 -0.71 5.10
C ASP A 154 -8.86 -1.18 3.66
N PHE A 155 -9.89 -2.00 3.39
CA PHE A 155 -10.18 -2.56 2.07
C PHE A 155 -9.07 -3.44 1.49
N ALA A 156 -8.00 -3.78 2.24
CA ALA A 156 -7.06 -4.82 1.84
C ALA A 156 -7.84 -6.10 1.50
N THR A 157 -7.59 -6.71 0.34
CA THR A 157 -8.40 -7.79 -0.27
C THR A 157 -9.85 -7.43 -0.63
N ALA A 158 -10.21 -6.16 -0.53
CA ALA A 158 -11.51 -5.63 -0.97
C ALA A 158 -11.28 -4.37 -1.84
N GLY A 159 -10.38 -4.48 -2.82
CA GLY A 159 -10.15 -3.44 -3.80
C GLY A 159 -8.98 -2.50 -3.51
N ASN A 160 -8.28 -2.66 -2.40
CA ASN A 160 -7.08 -1.90 -2.05
C ASN A 160 -5.83 -2.76 -2.30
N LEU A 161 -4.97 -2.31 -3.22
CA LEU A 161 -3.62 -2.82 -3.40
C LEU A 161 -2.69 -1.96 -2.53
N TRP A 162 -1.83 -2.58 -1.66
CA TRP A 162 -1.21 -1.81 -0.59
C TRP A 162 0.20 -2.23 -0.16
N LEU A 163 0.74 -3.31 -0.73
CA LEU A 163 2.02 -3.85 -0.28
C LEU A 163 3.17 -2.90 -0.60
N TRP A 164 4.17 -2.84 0.29
CA TRP A 164 5.44 -2.11 0.04
C TRP A 164 6.45 -3.06 -0.60
N LEU A 165 7.10 -2.60 -1.67
CA LEU A 165 8.07 -3.40 -2.42
C LEU A 165 9.39 -2.64 -2.57
N PRO A 166 10.55 -3.33 -2.46
CA PRO A 166 11.83 -2.75 -2.84
C PRO A 166 11.79 -2.36 -4.32
N GLN A 167 12.24 -1.13 -4.60
CA GLN A 167 12.14 -0.56 -5.95
C GLN A 167 13.19 0.50 -6.23
N PHE A 168 13.44 0.72 -7.51
CA PHE A 168 14.02 1.90 -8.08
C PHE A 168 12.92 2.63 -8.85
N ARG A 169 12.74 3.92 -8.58
CA ARG A 169 11.71 4.75 -9.23
C ARG A 169 12.33 6.04 -9.73
N ALA A 170 11.96 6.46 -10.93
CA ALA A 170 12.24 7.78 -11.47
C ALA A 170 10.94 8.53 -11.71
N THR A 171 10.93 9.81 -11.40
CA THR A 171 9.80 10.73 -11.60
C THR A 171 10.28 11.98 -12.32
N LEU A 172 9.53 12.40 -13.33
CA LEU A 172 9.66 13.71 -13.97
C LEU A 172 8.37 14.48 -13.73
N GLU A 173 8.46 15.71 -13.25
CA GLU A 173 7.31 16.57 -12.98
C GLU A 173 7.43 17.91 -13.68
N GLN A 174 6.35 18.37 -14.32
CA GLN A 174 6.27 19.63 -15.04
C GLN A 174 5.01 20.40 -14.66
N GLY A 175 5.09 21.74 -14.80
CA GLY A 175 3.98 22.64 -14.51
C GLY A 175 4.04 23.23 -13.10
N TYR A 176 3.16 24.20 -12.83
CA TYR A 176 3.10 24.93 -11.55
C TYR A 176 1.73 24.82 -10.90
N THR A 177 0.70 25.33 -11.53
CA THR A 177 -0.69 25.25 -11.04
C THR A 177 -1.30 23.89 -11.28
N LEU A 178 -1.10 23.36 -12.50
CA LEU A 178 -1.34 21.97 -12.87
C LEU A 178 0.03 21.31 -13.04
N ARG A 179 0.27 20.25 -12.31
CA ARG A 179 1.53 19.50 -12.32
C ARG A 179 1.29 18.13 -12.93
N LEU A 180 1.92 17.89 -14.06
CA LEU A 180 1.95 16.59 -14.71
C LEU A 180 3.22 15.86 -14.27
N ALA A 181 3.07 14.66 -13.71
CA ALA A 181 4.20 13.82 -13.36
C ALA A 181 4.13 12.49 -14.11
N GLU A 182 5.27 12.11 -14.67
CA GLU A 182 5.51 10.81 -15.30
C GLU A 182 6.45 10.00 -14.42
N GLN A 183 6.07 8.78 -14.10
CA GLN A 183 6.80 7.92 -13.17
C GLN A 183 7.01 6.54 -13.79
N VAL A 184 8.20 6.00 -13.59
CA VAL A 184 8.53 4.61 -13.95
C VAL A 184 9.22 3.94 -12.77
N ALA A 185 8.95 2.66 -12.55
CA ALA A 185 9.57 1.88 -11.49
C ALA A 185 9.91 0.46 -11.92
N VAL A 186 11.04 -0.03 -11.40
CA VAL A 186 11.44 -1.43 -11.43
C VAL A 186 11.42 -1.93 -9.99
N LEU A 187 10.65 -3.00 -9.72
CA LEU A 187 10.40 -3.49 -8.37
C LEU A 187 10.85 -4.94 -8.21
N ALA A 188 11.28 -5.28 -7.00
CA ALA A 188 11.49 -6.66 -6.61
C ALA A 188 10.16 -7.43 -6.72
N PRO A 189 10.14 -8.62 -7.35
CA PRO A 189 8.92 -9.37 -7.54
C PRO A 189 8.53 -10.11 -6.26
N THR A 190 7.22 -10.28 -6.02
CA THR A 190 6.68 -11.16 -4.97
C THR A 190 5.32 -11.70 -5.37
N ALA A 191 5.05 -12.94 -5.03
CA ALA A 191 3.74 -13.57 -5.21
C ALA A 191 2.74 -13.20 -4.10
N GLY A 192 3.17 -12.45 -3.08
CA GLY A 192 2.36 -12.12 -1.92
C GLY A 192 2.12 -13.31 -0.97
N THR A 193 2.81 -14.42 -1.18
CA THR A 193 2.70 -15.58 -0.30
C THR A 193 3.56 -15.36 0.94
N PRO A 194 2.99 -15.39 2.16
CA PRO A 194 3.78 -15.28 3.37
C PRO A 194 4.82 -16.40 3.45
N GLN A 195 6.08 -16.03 3.62
CA GLN A 195 7.16 -16.97 3.90
C GLN A 195 7.30 -17.11 5.42
N GLY A 196 7.52 -18.32 5.91
CA GLY A 196 7.74 -18.54 7.34
C GLY A 196 9.21 -18.35 7.71
N THR A 197 9.45 -17.68 8.81
CA THR A 197 10.70 -17.69 9.60
C THR A 197 12.03 -17.41 8.88
N PHE A 198 13.12 -18.07 9.32
CA PHE A 198 14.50 -17.71 8.95
C PHE A 198 14.98 -18.30 7.61
N ASN A 199 14.32 -19.35 7.11
CA ASN A 199 14.65 -19.98 5.83
C ASN A 199 13.58 -19.61 4.80
N THR A 200 13.82 -18.53 4.07
CA THR A 200 12.95 -18.13 2.97
C THR A 200 13.36 -18.88 1.71
N GLN A 201 12.38 -19.47 1.03
CA GLN A 201 12.58 -20.02 -0.32
C GLN A 201 12.03 -19.02 -1.34
N PRO A 202 12.62 -18.93 -2.54
CA PRO A 202 12.07 -18.07 -3.58
C PRO A 202 10.60 -18.40 -3.86
N ASP A 203 9.74 -17.39 -3.85
CA ASP A 203 8.34 -17.54 -4.22
C ASP A 203 8.16 -17.68 -5.75
N SER A 204 6.93 -17.83 -6.23
CA SER A 204 6.67 -18.01 -7.66
C SER A 204 7.04 -16.79 -8.50
N ALA A 205 6.99 -15.58 -7.95
CA ALA A 205 7.40 -14.37 -8.66
C ALA A 205 8.93 -14.27 -8.74
N GLU A 206 9.65 -14.54 -7.66
CA GLU A 206 11.12 -14.58 -7.63
C GLU A 206 11.67 -15.66 -8.54
N ARG A 207 11.03 -16.85 -8.58
CA ARG A 207 11.40 -17.93 -9.51
C ARG A 207 11.23 -17.56 -10.97
N SER A 208 10.41 -16.56 -11.30
CA SER A 208 10.30 -16.04 -12.67
C SER A 208 11.59 -15.40 -13.17
N ARG A 209 12.49 -14.99 -12.27
CA ARG A 209 13.75 -14.27 -12.53
C ARG A 209 13.54 -12.96 -13.30
N ARG A 210 12.38 -12.32 -13.14
CA ARG A 210 12.01 -11.08 -13.81
C ARG A 210 11.52 -10.07 -12.80
N PRO A 211 11.99 -8.81 -12.85
CA PRO A 211 11.47 -7.76 -11.99
C PRO A 211 10.02 -7.42 -12.38
N TYR A 212 9.32 -6.77 -11.48
CA TYR A 212 8.09 -6.07 -11.82
C TYR A 212 8.40 -4.72 -12.45
N LEU A 213 7.59 -4.33 -13.42
CA LEU A 213 7.69 -3.04 -14.12
C LEU A 213 6.39 -2.28 -13.92
N GLN A 214 6.49 -0.99 -13.59
CA GLN A 214 5.34 -0.13 -13.42
C GLN A 214 5.58 1.24 -14.05
N GLY A 215 4.48 1.83 -14.55
CA GLY A 215 4.43 3.20 -15.04
C GLY A 215 3.20 3.91 -14.51
N ARG A 216 3.30 5.23 -14.28
CA ARG A 216 2.21 6.07 -13.77
C ARG A 216 2.27 7.45 -14.40
N VAL A 217 1.10 7.99 -14.75
CA VAL A 217 0.91 9.38 -15.12
C VAL A 217 -0.05 10.02 -14.12
N ARG A 218 0.38 11.10 -13.50
CA ARG A 218 -0.34 11.81 -12.44
C ARG A 218 -0.56 13.27 -12.82
N LEU A 219 -1.77 13.77 -12.63
CA LEU A 219 -2.11 15.18 -12.69
C LEU A 219 -2.43 15.69 -11.28
N GLY A 220 -1.65 16.66 -10.81
CA GLY A 220 -1.80 17.29 -9.49
C GLY A 220 -2.19 18.76 -9.60
N TRP A 221 -2.94 19.26 -8.62
CA TRP A 221 -3.30 20.68 -8.48
C TRP A 221 -3.47 21.07 -7.01
N GLY A 222 -3.52 22.37 -6.75
CA GLY A 222 -3.59 22.93 -5.39
C GLY A 222 -2.24 23.06 -4.71
N PRO A 223 -2.18 23.15 -3.36
CA PRO A 223 -0.94 23.31 -2.61
C PRO A 223 0.08 22.21 -2.89
N THR A 224 1.36 22.56 -2.93
CA THR A 224 2.43 21.60 -3.28
C THR A 224 2.68 20.57 -2.19
N ASP A 225 2.50 20.95 -0.94
CA ASP A 225 2.67 20.11 0.25
C ASP A 225 1.45 19.21 0.53
N ASP A 226 0.29 19.51 -0.08
CA ASP A 226 -0.95 18.78 0.18
C ASP A 226 -1.90 18.81 -1.05
N PRO A 227 -1.47 18.28 -2.22
CA PRO A 227 -2.18 18.41 -3.48
C PRO A 227 -3.44 17.56 -3.55
N SER A 228 -4.38 18.02 -4.38
CA SER A 228 -5.34 17.13 -5.05
C SER A 228 -4.68 16.51 -6.25
N GLU A 229 -5.00 15.25 -6.56
CA GLU A 229 -4.41 14.56 -7.70
C GLU A 229 -5.27 13.39 -8.19
N VAL A 230 -5.11 13.10 -9.47
CA VAL A 230 -5.65 11.90 -10.14
C VAL A 230 -4.54 11.26 -10.94
N ALA A 231 -4.58 9.93 -11.07
CA ALA A 231 -3.57 9.22 -11.82
C ALA A 231 -4.10 7.96 -12.49
N ILE A 232 -3.38 7.52 -13.51
CA ILE A 232 -3.53 6.21 -14.15
C ILE A 232 -2.18 5.53 -14.11
N SER A 233 -2.18 4.21 -13.78
CA SER A 233 -0.95 3.43 -13.66
C SER A 233 -1.10 2.06 -14.30
N GLY A 234 0.02 1.48 -14.72
CA GLY A 234 0.11 0.13 -15.26
C GLY A 234 1.15 -0.71 -14.54
N HIS A 235 0.90 -2.01 -14.45
CA HIS A 235 1.78 -3.02 -13.86
C HIS A 235 1.99 -4.18 -14.82
N LEU A 236 3.22 -4.69 -14.86
CA LEU A 236 3.61 -5.91 -15.55
C LEU A 236 4.57 -6.71 -14.67
N GLY A 237 4.24 -7.95 -14.41
CA GLY A 237 5.03 -8.90 -13.64
C GLY A 237 4.90 -10.32 -14.16
N TRP A 238 5.61 -11.26 -13.52
CA TRP A 238 5.60 -12.67 -13.91
C TRP A 238 5.66 -13.58 -12.69
N LEU A 239 5.00 -14.73 -12.80
CA LEU A 239 4.99 -15.81 -11.82
C LEU A 239 5.45 -17.10 -12.51
N ALA A 240 6.26 -17.91 -11.86
CA ALA A 240 6.65 -19.23 -12.34
C ALA A 240 5.92 -20.32 -11.56
N ALA A 241 5.23 -21.23 -12.26
CA ALA A 241 4.65 -22.43 -11.68
C ALA A 241 5.03 -23.63 -12.57
N GLY A 242 5.82 -24.55 -12.02
CA GLY A 242 6.50 -25.59 -12.82
C GLY A 242 7.38 -24.96 -13.89
N ASP A 243 7.25 -25.42 -15.13
CA ASP A 243 7.98 -24.90 -16.28
C ASP A 243 7.25 -23.74 -17.00
N SER A 244 6.11 -23.30 -16.50
CA SER A 244 5.28 -22.26 -17.10
C SER A 244 5.50 -20.90 -16.44
N LEU A 245 5.42 -19.84 -17.26
CA LEU A 245 5.42 -18.44 -16.81
C LEU A 245 4.03 -17.83 -17.03
N PHE A 246 3.51 -17.25 -15.98
CA PHE A 246 2.21 -16.55 -15.94
C PHE A 246 2.44 -15.06 -15.80
N GLN A 247 1.54 -14.23 -16.33
CA GLN A 247 1.67 -12.79 -16.27
C GLN A 247 0.83 -12.21 -15.12
N SER A 248 1.48 -11.42 -14.25
CA SER A 248 0.81 -10.47 -13.38
C SER A 248 0.72 -9.14 -14.11
N LYS A 249 -0.48 -8.61 -14.32
CA LYS A 249 -0.68 -7.32 -14.99
C LYS A 249 -1.91 -6.61 -14.45
N ALA A 250 -1.83 -5.27 -14.35
CA ALA A 250 -2.93 -4.42 -13.96
C ALA A 250 -2.93 -3.10 -14.72
N LEU A 251 -4.13 -2.55 -14.87
CA LEU A 251 -4.38 -1.14 -15.11
C LEU A 251 -5.11 -0.60 -13.87
N THR A 252 -4.63 0.52 -13.32
CA THR A 252 -5.21 1.15 -12.14
C THR A 252 -5.49 2.62 -12.39
N ALA A 253 -6.47 3.15 -11.65
CA ALA A 253 -6.70 4.59 -11.57
C ALA A 253 -6.91 4.96 -10.10
N ASP A 254 -6.38 6.10 -9.68
CA ASP A 254 -6.54 6.59 -8.31
C ASP A 254 -6.81 8.08 -8.28
N ALA A 255 -7.41 8.51 -7.17
CA ALA A 255 -7.72 9.91 -6.93
C ALA A 255 -7.54 10.27 -5.45
N ARG A 256 -7.08 11.48 -5.22
CA ARG A 256 -7.17 12.21 -3.98
C ARG A 256 -7.68 13.60 -4.27
N VAL A 257 -8.90 13.93 -3.87
CA VAL A 257 -9.52 15.22 -4.14
C VAL A 257 -9.88 15.90 -2.83
N LYS A 258 -9.42 17.13 -2.66
CA LYS A 258 -9.67 17.96 -1.49
C LYS A 258 -10.59 19.14 -1.84
N LEU A 259 -11.68 19.24 -1.11
CA LEU A 259 -12.70 20.29 -1.26
C LEU A 259 -12.98 20.89 0.12
N GLY A 260 -12.15 21.85 0.52
CA GLY A 260 -12.25 22.47 1.85
C GLY A 260 -12.04 21.47 2.99
N ILE A 261 -13.12 21.19 3.75
CA ILE A 261 -13.08 20.23 4.87
C ILE A 261 -13.25 18.77 4.44
N VAL A 262 -13.53 18.52 3.16
CA VAL A 262 -13.80 17.20 2.61
C VAL A 262 -12.59 16.69 1.82
N GLU A 263 -12.20 15.44 2.05
CA GLU A 263 -11.21 14.71 1.27
C GLU A 263 -11.83 13.42 0.73
N LEU A 264 -11.75 13.22 -0.58
CA LEU A 264 -12.09 11.96 -1.24
C LEU A 264 -10.78 11.22 -1.57
N LEU A 265 -10.71 9.96 -1.18
CA LEU A 265 -9.67 9.01 -1.58
C LEU A 265 -10.32 7.87 -2.34
N ALA A 266 -9.75 7.45 -3.45
CA ALA A 266 -10.25 6.33 -4.22
C ALA A 266 -9.13 5.65 -5.02
N GLU A 267 -9.31 4.36 -5.25
CA GLU A 267 -8.48 3.55 -6.14
C GLU A 267 -9.36 2.51 -6.81
N GLY A 268 -9.09 2.21 -8.08
CA GLY A 268 -9.75 1.14 -8.81
C GLY A 268 -8.77 0.44 -9.73
N PHE A 269 -8.95 -0.86 -9.94
CA PHE A 269 -8.07 -1.65 -10.79
C PHE A 269 -8.84 -2.73 -11.58
N THR A 270 -8.21 -3.14 -12.67
CA THR A 270 -8.53 -4.39 -13.38
C THR A 270 -7.22 -5.08 -13.76
N GLY A 271 -7.17 -6.40 -13.65
CA GLY A 271 -5.94 -7.12 -13.93
C GLY A 271 -6.04 -8.61 -13.69
N GLN A 272 -4.90 -9.26 -13.53
CA GLN A 272 -4.80 -10.68 -13.22
C GLN A 272 -3.56 -10.98 -12.38
N ALA A 273 -3.64 -12.00 -11.52
CA ALA A 273 -2.56 -12.49 -10.66
C ALA A 273 -1.94 -11.36 -9.79
N LEU A 274 -2.77 -10.63 -9.03
CA LEU A 274 -2.39 -9.40 -8.32
C LEU A 274 -2.16 -9.58 -6.80
N ALA A 275 -2.14 -10.81 -6.28
CA ALA A 275 -1.91 -11.02 -4.84
C ALA A 275 -0.57 -10.44 -4.36
N GLY A 276 0.45 -10.42 -5.22
CA GLY A 276 1.77 -9.84 -4.96
C GLY A 276 1.78 -8.32 -4.79
N LEU A 277 0.67 -7.63 -5.08
CA LEU A 277 0.51 -6.19 -4.89
C LEU A 277 -0.26 -5.84 -3.60
N GLY A 278 -0.55 -6.83 -2.76
CA GLY A 278 -1.18 -6.63 -1.46
C GLY A 278 -2.65 -7.05 -1.40
N GLY A 279 -3.07 -8.03 -2.20
CA GLY A 279 -4.35 -8.68 -2.01
C GLY A 279 -5.32 -8.71 -3.18
N GLY A 280 -4.95 -8.23 -4.35
CA GLY A 280 -5.81 -8.32 -5.54
C GLY A 280 -6.20 -9.77 -5.88
N GLY A 281 -7.43 -10.00 -6.35
CA GLY A 281 -8.04 -11.31 -6.47
C GLY A 281 -8.31 -11.98 -5.12
N ILE A 282 -8.54 -11.16 -4.11
CA ILE A 282 -8.68 -11.56 -2.70
C ILE A 282 -7.48 -12.43 -2.26
N GLY A 283 -6.26 -12.05 -2.70
CA GLY A 283 -5.01 -12.77 -2.42
C GLY A 283 -4.81 -14.06 -3.22
N GLN A 284 -5.47 -14.23 -4.37
CA GLN A 284 -5.37 -15.40 -5.23
C GLN A 284 -4.70 -15.04 -6.56
N ASN A 285 -3.56 -15.66 -6.87
CA ASN A 285 -2.84 -15.45 -8.13
C ASN A 285 -3.25 -16.40 -9.24
N LEU A 286 -3.34 -17.70 -8.89
CA LEU A 286 -3.66 -18.78 -9.81
C LEU A 286 -4.88 -19.54 -9.29
N GLY A 287 -5.77 -19.88 -10.19
CA GLY A 287 -6.88 -20.75 -9.93
C GLY A 287 -6.48 -22.23 -9.85
N PRO A 288 -7.41 -23.13 -9.47
CA PRO A 288 -7.12 -24.55 -9.30
C PRO A 288 -6.70 -25.26 -10.59
N THR A 289 -7.07 -24.72 -11.76
CA THR A 289 -6.66 -25.23 -13.08
C THR A 289 -5.32 -24.64 -13.57
N GLY A 290 -4.67 -23.79 -12.74
CA GLY A 290 -3.38 -23.18 -13.07
C GLY A 290 -3.49 -21.98 -14.02
N VAL A 291 -4.67 -21.36 -14.14
CA VAL A 291 -4.85 -20.10 -14.89
C VAL A 291 -4.68 -18.90 -13.97
N GLU A 292 -4.24 -17.77 -14.53
CA GLU A 292 -4.17 -16.50 -13.77
C GLU A 292 -5.58 -16.06 -13.38
N VAL A 293 -5.77 -15.76 -12.09
CA VAL A 293 -7.04 -15.21 -11.60
C VAL A 293 -7.17 -13.78 -12.07
N ARG A 294 -8.10 -13.54 -13.01
CA ARG A 294 -8.53 -12.21 -13.42
C ARG A 294 -9.37 -11.59 -12.32
N THR A 295 -9.22 -10.31 -12.10
CA THR A 295 -9.97 -9.58 -11.09
C THR A 295 -10.18 -8.13 -11.46
N LYS A 296 -11.23 -7.55 -10.92
CA LYS A 296 -11.50 -6.11 -10.89
C LYS A 296 -11.86 -5.74 -9.46
N GLY A 297 -11.42 -4.59 -9.04
CA GLY A 297 -11.66 -4.12 -7.69
C GLY A 297 -11.48 -2.62 -7.57
N GLY A 298 -11.82 -2.12 -6.41
CA GLY A 298 -11.61 -0.72 -6.08
C GLY A 298 -12.24 -0.37 -4.75
N TRP A 299 -11.83 0.77 -4.22
CA TRP A 299 -12.35 1.32 -2.98
C TRP A 299 -12.48 2.84 -3.08
N GLY A 300 -13.34 3.39 -2.24
CA GLY A 300 -13.47 4.83 -2.06
C GLY A 300 -13.79 5.16 -0.61
N GLN A 301 -13.18 6.24 -0.11
CA GLN A 301 -13.36 6.73 1.25
C GLN A 301 -13.56 8.24 1.22
N LEU A 302 -14.59 8.72 1.93
CA LEU A 302 -14.85 10.13 2.15
C LEU A 302 -14.46 10.48 3.58
N ASN A 303 -13.62 11.49 3.75
CA ASN A 303 -13.21 12.03 5.04
C ASN A 303 -13.69 13.47 5.17
N VAL A 304 -14.33 13.80 6.28
CA VAL A 304 -14.82 15.15 6.61
C VAL A 304 -14.14 15.63 7.88
N ARG A 305 -13.43 16.74 7.80
CA ARG A 305 -12.68 17.32 8.92
C ARG A 305 -13.22 18.71 9.26
N PRO A 306 -14.35 18.80 10.00
CA PRO A 306 -14.97 20.08 10.36
C PRO A 306 -14.10 20.92 11.29
N ARG A 307 -13.21 20.27 12.06
CA ARG A 307 -12.19 20.87 12.92
C ARG A 307 -10.89 20.09 12.79
N ARG A 308 -9.76 20.72 13.14
CA ARG A 308 -8.44 20.06 13.08
C ARG A 308 -8.35 18.83 13.98
N GLU A 309 -9.14 18.83 15.05
CA GLU A 309 -9.16 17.80 16.09
C GLU A 309 -10.10 16.63 15.79
N VAL A 310 -11.02 16.77 14.83
CA VAL A 310 -12.06 15.75 14.57
C VAL A 310 -12.13 15.42 13.09
N MET A 311 -12.10 14.13 12.79
CA MET A 311 -12.31 13.57 11.45
C MET A 311 -13.42 12.53 11.53
N PHE A 312 -14.39 12.64 10.64
CA PHE A 312 -15.36 11.59 10.32
C PHE A 312 -14.97 11.00 8.98
N GLY A 313 -14.90 9.69 8.90
CA GLY A 313 -14.60 9.03 7.65
C GLY A 313 -15.49 7.82 7.45
N GLY A 314 -15.57 7.37 6.21
CA GLY A 314 -16.25 6.14 5.86
C GLY A 314 -16.11 5.84 4.38
N GLY A 315 -16.15 4.57 4.06
CA GLY A 315 -15.94 4.12 2.71
C GLY A 315 -16.32 2.66 2.50
N CYS A 316 -16.23 2.23 1.26
CA CYS A 316 -16.44 0.85 0.87
C CYS A 316 -15.40 0.44 -0.17
N GLY A 317 -15.09 -0.85 -0.18
CA GLY A 317 -14.22 -1.47 -1.15
C GLY A 317 -14.75 -2.84 -1.60
N ILE A 318 -14.37 -3.24 -2.80
CA ILE A 318 -14.77 -4.50 -3.42
C ILE A 318 -13.62 -5.10 -4.22
N ASP A 319 -13.45 -6.41 -4.12
CA ASP A 319 -12.62 -7.22 -5.01
C ASP A 319 -13.49 -8.36 -5.57
N ASP A 320 -13.54 -8.47 -6.90
CA ASP A 320 -14.46 -9.33 -7.64
C ASP A 320 -13.66 -10.14 -8.69
N PRO A 321 -12.97 -11.23 -8.26
CA PRO A 321 -12.32 -12.17 -9.17
C PRO A 321 -13.31 -12.80 -10.15
N ASP A 322 -12.80 -13.25 -11.29
CA ASP A 322 -13.61 -14.03 -12.25
C ASP A 322 -13.88 -15.43 -11.69
N ASP A 323 -15.15 -15.75 -11.46
CA ASP A 323 -15.57 -17.03 -10.90
C ASP A 323 -15.10 -18.21 -11.74
N GLY A 324 -15.01 -18.04 -13.07
CA GLY A 324 -14.56 -19.09 -13.99
C GLY A 324 -13.09 -19.47 -13.78
N ASP A 325 -12.25 -18.52 -13.40
CA ASP A 325 -10.83 -18.77 -13.11
C ASP A 325 -10.62 -19.49 -11.77
N LEU A 326 -11.60 -19.42 -10.86
CA LEU A 326 -11.55 -20.02 -9.52
C LEU A 326 -12.30 -21.36 -9.43
N SER A 327 -13.00 -21.78 -10.50
CA SER A 327 -13.76 -23.02 -10.57
C SER A 327 -12.95 -24.15 -11.19
N ASP A 328 -13.19 -25.38 -10.76
CA ASP A 328 -12.70 -26.61 -11.39
C ASP A 328 -13.79 -27.68 -11.40
N ALA A 329 -13.53 -28.82 -12.05
CA ALA A 329 -14.47 -29.93 -12.17
C ALA A 329 -14.82 -30.60 -10.82
N LEU A 330 -13.99 -30.42 -9.79
CA LEU A 330 -14.17 -30.94 -8.43
C LEU A 330 -14.74 -29.88 -7.47
N GLY A 331 -14.89 -28.63 -7.94
CA GLY A 331 -15.21 -27.47 -7.14
C GLY A 331 -14.04 -27.00 -6.29
N ASN A 332 -13.94 -25.69 -6.07
CA ASN A 332 -12.94 -25.06 -5.21
C ASN A 332 -13.63 -24.48 -3.96
N PRO A 333 -13.85 -25.27 -2.90
CA PRO A 333 -14.62 -24.81 -1.74
C PRO A 333 -13.96 -23.66 -0.98
N ARG A 334 -12.68 -23.39 -1.23
CA ARG A 334 -11.90 -22.31 -0.62
C ARG A 334 -11.71 -21.09 -1.52
N GLY A 335 -12.17 -21.13 -2.76
CA GLY A 335 -12.13 -20.02 -3.69
C GLY A 335 -12.95 -18.85 -3.16
N ARG A 336 -12.31 -17.72 -2.95
CA ARG A 336 -12.99 -16.48 -2.58
C ARG A 336 -13.43 -15.78 -3.86
N LEU A 337 -14.76 -15.82 -4.10
CA LEU A 337 -15.35 -15.35 -5.35
C LEU A 337 -15.61 -13.85 -5.35
N LYS A 338 -15.86 -13.27 -4.16
CA LYS A 338 -16.11 -11.85 -4.00
C LYS A 338 -15.86 -11.42 -2.57
N ASN A 339 -15.29 -10.26 -2.38
CA ASN A 339 -15.15 -9.64 -1.06
C ASN A 339 -15.60 -8.19 -1.11
N PHE A 340 -16.50 -7.82 -0.20
CA PHE A 340 -17.04 -6.47 -0.06
C PHE A 340 -16.91 -6.02 1.39
N VAL A 341 -16.33 -4.86 1.60
CA VAL A 341 -16.09 -4.29 2.94
C VAL A 341 -16.55 -2.84 2.95
N CYS A 342 -17.35 -2.47 3.95
CA CYS A 342 -17.62 -1.06 4.26
C CYS A 342 -17.16 -0.76 5.69
N GLU A 343 -16.67 0.43 5.90
CA GLU A 343 -16.31 0.94 7.23
C GLU A 343 -16.84 2.36 7.44
N GLY A 344 -16.95 2.76 8.71
CA GLY A 344 -17.15 4.13 9.15
C GLY A 344 -16.39 4.37 10.43
N HIS A 345 -15.69 5.51 10.51
CA HIS A 345 -14.84 5.82 11.65
C HIS A 345 -14.96 7.28 12.12
N VAL A 346 -14.58 7.49 13.35
CA VAL A 346 -14.39 8.83 13.93
C VAL A 346 -13.04 8.85 14.63
N ASP A 347 -12.17 9.78 14.22
CA ASP A 347 -10.88 10.03 14.84
C ASP A 347 -10.88 11.39 15.51
N VAL A 348 -10.43 11.44 16.77
CA VAL A 348 -10.40 12.65 17.59
C VAL A 348 -9.00 12.88 18.15
N ARG A 349 -8.56 14.13 18.18
CA ARG A 349 -7.34 14.60 18.84
C ARG A 349 -7.70 15.53 19.99
N PRO A 350 -8.03 15.01 21.18
CA PRO A 350 -8.58 15.82 22.25
C PRO A 350 -7.56 16.81 22.83
N SER A 351 -6.27 16.51 22.75
CA SER A 351 -5.21 17.38 23.24
C SER A 351 -3.87 17.01 22.60
N GLY A 352 -3.30 17.94 21.80
CA GLY A 352 -1.96 17.82 21.23
C GLY A 352 -1.67 16.46 20.58
N PRO A 353 -0.80 15.64 21.17
CA PRO A 353 -0.37 14.36 20.61
C PRO A 353 -1.35 13.19 20.84
N LEU A 354 -2.35 13.35 21.72
CA LEU A 354 -3.32 12.28 22.01
C LEU A 354 -4.24 12.07 20.80
N VAL A 355 -4.48 10.80 20.46
CA VAL A 355 -5.41 10.38 19.41
C VAL A 355 -6.34 9.30 19.96
N LEU A 356 -7.62 9.41 19.62
CA LEU A 356 -8.64 8.42 19.91
C LEU A 356 -9.40 8.12 18.62
N GLY A 357 -9.78 6.86 18.42
CA GLY A 357 -10.54 6.43 17.25
C GLY A 357 -11.59 5.38 17.59
N VAL A 358 -12.67 5.40 16.84
CA VAL A 358 -13.70 4.35 16.83
C VAL A 358 -13.99 4.00 15.39
N GLU A 359 -14.04 2.71 15.07
CA GLU A 359 -14.42 2.22 13.75
C GLU A 359 -15.43 1.10 13.89
N PHE A 360 -16.42 1.12 13.01
CA PHE A 360 -17.28 -0.01 12.70
C PHE A 360 -17.02 -0.48 11.28
N ARG A 361 -16.86 -1.79 11.09
CA ARG A 361 -16.62 -2.42 9.79
C ARG A 361 -17.58 -3.57 9.58
N ARG A 362 -18.18 -3.63 8.38
CA ARG A 362 -18.95 -4.77 7.89
C ARG A 362 -18.24 -5.42 6.72
N LEU A 363 -18.06 -6.73 6.79
CA LEU A 363 -17.43 -7.55 5.77
C LEU A 363 -18.44 -8.54 5.21
N GLU A 364 -18.38 -8.78 3.91
CA GLU A 364 -19.14 -9.81 3.21
C GLU A 364 -18.21 -10.52 2.22
N THR A 365 -17.97 -11.82 2.44
CA THR A 365 -17.14 -12.65 1.56
C THR A 365 -17.99 -13.77 0.98
N THR A 366 -17.96 -13.93 -0.34
CA THR A 366 -18.67 -14.97 -1.08
C THR A 366 -17.72 -16.11 -1.44
N TYR A 367 -18.15 -17.32 -1.17
CA TYR A 367 -17.52 -18.59 -1.53
C TYR A 367 -18.50 -19.41 -2.37
N PRO A 368 -18.08 -20.50 -3.03
CA PRO A 368 -19.00 -21.44 -3.69
C PRO A 368 -20.09 -21.98 -2.75
N SER A 369 -19.79 -22.10 -1.46
CA SER A 369 -20.75 -22.56 -0.43
C SER A 369 -21.76 -21.50 0.03
N GLY A 370 -21.58 -20.23 -0.34
CA GLY A 370 -22.48 -19.13 0.03
C GLY A 370 -21.77 -17.87 0.50
N LYS A 371 -22.56 -16.92 0.99
CA LYS A 371 -22.10 -15.63 1.50
C LYS A 371 -21.92 -15.69 3.02
N PHE A 372 -20.77 -15.23 3.50
CA PHE A 372 -20.43 -15.10 4.93
C PHE A 372 -20.24 -13.64 5.29
N THR A 373 -20.72 -13.24 6.47
CA THR A 373 -20.70 -11.85 6.91
C THR A 373 -20.07 -11.71 8.29
N ALA A 374 -19.38 -10.60 8.53
CA ALA A 374 -18.88 -10.23 9.84
C ALA A 374 -19.12 -8.74 10.12
N ASN A 375 -19.38 -8.44 11.39
CA ASN A 375 -19.33 -7.09 11.94
C ASN A 375 -18.12 -7.00 12.89
N HIS A 376 -17.39 -5.92 12.76
CA HIS A 376 -16.20 -5.67 13.56
C HIS A 376 -16.25 -4.27 14.15
N PHE A 377 -15.91 -4.15 15.43
CA PHE A 377 -15.76 -2.88 16.12
C PHE A 377 -14.32 -2.74 16.61
N ASN A 378 -13.76 -1.55 16.47
CA ASN A 378 -12.42 -1.22 16.93
C ASN A 378 -12.44 0.08 17.73
N LEU A 379 -11.75 0.09 18.86
CA LEU A 379 -11.47 1.27 19.67
C LEU A 379 -9.96 1.48 19.66
N ALA A 380 -9.52 2.66 19.27
CA ALA A 380 -8.12 3.01 19.20
C ALA A 380 -7.80 4.14 20.18
N ALA A 381 -6.69 4.04 20.89
CA ALA A 381 -6.15 5.10 21.72
C ALA A 381 -4.63 5.15 21.54
N GLY A 382 -4.09 6.34 21.35
CA GLY A 382 -2.66 6.45 21.09
C GLY A 382 -2.06 7.82 21.40
N TYR A 383 -0.75 7.87 21.23
CA TYR A 383 0.08 9.06 21.44
C TYR A 383 1.01 9.22 20.24
N ARG A 384 0.98 10.38 19.60
CA ARG A 384 1.92 10.78 18.53
C ARG A 384 3.07 11.57 19.13
N PHE A 385 4.27 11.33 18.65
CA PHE A 385 5.48 12.05 19.06
C PHE A 385 6.36 12.36 17.86
#